data_cc0b9359d206cdd096977fdb187bc81f
#
_entry.id   cc0b9359d206cdd096977fdb187bc81f
#
_cell.length_a   1.000
_cell.length_b   1.000
_cell.length_c   1.000
_cell.angle_alpha   90.00
_cell.angle_beta   90.00
_cell.angle_gamma   90.00
#
_symmetry.space_group_name_H-M   'P 1'
#
loop_
_entity.id
_entity.type
_entity.pdbx_description
1 polymer ?
#
loop_
_entity_poly.entity_id
_entity_poly.type
_entity_poly.pdbx_seq_one_letter_code
_entity_poly.pdbx_strand_id
1 'polypeptide(L)'
;MSPKRPVAGILWVNSDVIQPERLTKERFNTWYCNEHIPDVVAKSGVENAVRYEHVVDCTSPGRRLGFLTIYGMPDINFMETDEFRSLEGQRPGPSREIIFENAEFDTRSYELVQTCETRRAKAGESLESVWTNSSDLILGPAPLLLCAAISHSSDTDLDEWYRREHVDLISKCPGHRRTTRYKLATSSTLSAFKRSFPGAPTWLALHEFDGPEMPWKELAVTDETTWAKKVIPGILEVDFGCFRLKKDFGKSEKSNL
;
A
#
# COMPACT_ATOMS: atom_id res chain seq x y z
N MET A 1 -1.91 21.78 -23.89
CA MET A 1 -1.88 21.70 -22.42
C MET A 1 -0.43 21.52 -21.98
N SER A 2 0.05 22.30 -21.02
CA SER A 2 1.37 22.06 -20.45
C SER A 2 1.41 20.68 -19.81
N PRO A 3 2.52 19.91 -19.92
CA PRO A 3 2.63 18.61 -19.27
C PRO A 3 2.47 18.77 -17.76
N LYS A 4 1.66 17.93 -17.15
CA LYS A 4 1.54 17.86 -15.68
C LYS A 4 2.91 17.49 -15.10
N ARG A 5 3.26 18.08 -13.95
CA ARG A 5 4.48 17.69 -13.23
C ARG A 5 4.36 16.22 -12.80
N PRO A 6 5.40 15.39 -12.98
CA PRO A 6 5.41 14.04 -12.46
C PRO A 6 5.19 14.01 -10.94
N VAL A 7 4.35 13.09 -10.48
CA VAL A 7 4.03 12.89 -9.07
C VAL A 7 4.27 11.42 -8.73
N ALA A 8 5.36 11.16 -7.99
CA ALA A 8 5.65 9.81 -7.53
C ALA A 8 4.57 9.29 -6.59
N GLY A 9 4.30 7.99 -6.65
CA GLY A 9 3.29 7.38 -5.79
C GLY A 9 3.16 5.89 -6.02
N ILE A 10 2.01 5.36 -5.63
CA ILE A 10 1.70 3.94 -5.77
C ILE A 10 0.28 3.72 -6.27
N LEU A 11 0.09 2.59 -6.97
CA LEU A 11 -1.22 1.96 -7.12
C LEU A 11 -1.31 0.85 -6.07
N TRP A 12 -2.25 0.98 -5.17
CA TRP A 12 -2.55 0.05 -4.08
C TRP A 12 -3.82 -0.72 -4.43
N VAL A 13 -3.74 -2.05 -4.50
CA VAL A 13 -4.87 -2.90 -4.85
C VAL A 13 -5.06 -3.98 -3.80
N ASN A 14 -6.08 -3.83 -2.98
CA ASN A 14 -6.50 -4.87 -2.04
C ASN A 14 -7.58 -5.73 -2.72
N SER A 15 -7.48 -7.05 -2.63
CA SER A 15 -8.33 -7.96 -3.41
C SER A 15 -8.61 -9.27 -2.68
N ASP A 16 -9.78 -9.87 -2.92
CA ASP A 16 -10.10 -11.22 -2.46
C ASP A 16 -11.15 -11.87 -3.38
N VAL A 17 -11.31 -13.17 -3.20
CA VAL A 17 -12.39 -13.96 -3.80
C VAL A 17 -13.67 -13.76 -2.98
N ILE A 18 -14.77 -13.44 -3.64
CA ILE A 18 -16.08 -13.23 -3.01
C ILE A 18 -17.02 -14.44 -3.17
N GLN A 19 -16.73 -15.35 -4.12
CA GLN A 19 -17.47 -16.60 -4.33
C GLN A 19 -16.49 -17.79 -4.41
N PRO A 20 -16.03 -18.31 -3.25
CA PRO A 20 -14.98 -19.33 -3.20
C PRO A 20 -15.40 -20.67 -3.81
N GLU A 21 -16.69 -20.96 -3.90
CA GLU A 21 -17.23 -22.14 -4.58
C GLU A 21 -17.12 -22.10 -6.10
N ARG A 22 -16.96 -20.91 -6.69
CA ARG A 22 -16.79 -20.70 -8.14
C ARG A 22 -15.36 -20.38 -8.53
N LEU A 23 -14.64 -19.67 -7.65
CA LEU A 23 -13.26 -19.26 -7.85
C LEU A 23 -12.47 -19.50 -6.56
N THR A 24 -11.56 -20.48 -6.55
CA THR A 24 -10.71 -20.71 -5.37
C THR A 24 -9.64 -19.63 -5.22
N LYS A 25 -9.23 -19.34 -3.99
CA LYS A 25 -8.13 -18.39 -3.71
C LYS A 25 -6.83 -18.78 -4.42
N GLU A 26 -6.58 -20.06 -4.55
CA GLU A 26 -5.41 -20.61 -5.22
C GLU A 26 -5.42 -20.30 -6.72
N ARG A 27 -6.54 -20.54 -7.40
CA ARG A 27 -6.72 -20.20 -8.82
C ARG A 27 -6.64 -18.68 -9.05
N PHE A 28 -7.25 -17.89 -8.17
CA PHE A 28 -7.17 -16.44 -8.20
C PHE A 28 -5.72 -15.96 -8.08
N ASN A 29 -4.95 -16.47 -7.10
CA ASN A 29 -3.55 -16.10 -6.92
C ASN A 29 -2.66 -16.55 -8.07
N THR A 30 -2.91 -17.73 -8.63
CA THR A 30 -2.17 -18.24 -9.80
C THR A 30 -2.32 -17.28 -10.97
N TRP A 31 -3.54 -16.89 -11.31
CA TRP A 31 -3.78 -15.90 -12.35
C TRP A 31 -3.14 -14.55 -12.02
N TYR A 32 -3.36 -14.07 -10.79
CA TYR A 32 -2.88 -12.75 -10.37
C TYR A 32 -1.35 -12.65 -10.46
N CYS A 33 -0.65 -13.65 -9.96
CA CYS A 33 0.82 -13.66 -9.90
C CYS A 33 1.50 -14.02 -11.23
N ASN A 34 0.89 -14.85 -12.07
CA ASN A 34 1.54 -15.37 -13.25
C ASN A 34 1.10 -14.67 -14.56
N GLU A 35 -0.04 -13.97 -14.54
CA GLU A 35 -0.57 -13.27 -15.70
C GLU A 35 -0.77 -11.79 -15.42
N HIS A 36 -1.60 -11.42 -14.44
CA HIS A 36 -2.02 -10.04 -14.24
C HIS A 36 -0.87 -9.11 -13.80
N ILE A 37 -0.12 -9.46 -12.75
CA ILE A 37 0.99 -8.61 -12.29
C ILE A 37 2.07 -8.44 -13.38
N PRO A 38 2.53 -9.51 -14.07
CA PRO A 38 3.47 -9.37 -15.18
C PRO A 38 2.98 -8.41 -16.27
N ASP A 39 1.69 -8.47 -16.65
CA ASP A 39 1.11 -7.57 -17.64
C ASP A 39 1.13 -6.10 -17.17
N VAL A 40 0.87 -5.86 -15.88
CA VAL A 40 0.89 -4.51 -15.31
C VAL A 40 2.32 -3.99 -15.21
N VAL A 41 3.28 -4.78 -14.72
CA VAL A 41 4.71 -4.39 -14.58
C VAL A 41 5.36 -4.14 -15.94
N ALA A 42 4.90 -4.81 -17.00
CA ALA A 42 5.38 -4.56 -18.36
C ALA A 42 5.03 -3.15 -18.89
N LYS A 43 4.09 -2.43 -18.26
CA LYS A 43 3.70 -1.08 -18.69
C LYS A 43 4.76 -0.04 -18.36
N SER A 44 4.87 0.97 -19.23
CA SER A 44 5.95 1.96 -19.20
C SER A 44 6.00 2.79 -17.91
N GLY A 45 4.86 3.03 -17.26
CA GLY A 45 4.71 3.85 -16.05
C GLY A 45 4.71 3.06 -14.74
N VAL A 46 4.93 1.73 -14.77
CA VAL A 46 5.03 0.88 -13.58
C VAL A 46 6.47 0.43 -13.39
N GLU A 47 7.03 0.64 -12.21
CA GLU A 47 8.43 0.34 -11.93
C GLU A 47 8.63 -1.04 -11.32
N ASN A 48 7.76 -1.42 -10.39
CA ASN A 48 7.82 -2.68 -9.66
C ASN A 48 6.43 -3.08 -9.15
N ALA A 49 6.32 -4.31 -8.64
CA ALA A 49 5.15 -4.74 -7.90
C ALA A 49 5.54 -5.67 -6.76
N VAL A 50 4.79 -5.58 -5.67
CA VAL A 50 4.94 -6.46 -4.49
C VAL A 50 3.59 -7.01 -4.10
N ARG A 51 3.51 -8.33 -3.92
CA ARG A 51 2.30 -9.04 -3.50
C ARG A 51 2.41 -9.48 -2.04
N TYR A 52 1.41 -9.15 -1.27
CA TYR A 52 1.26 -9.50 0.14
C TYR A 52 -0.01 -10.30 0.38
N GLU A 53 -0.04 -11.04 1.48
CA GLU A 53 -1.22 -11.75 2.00
C GLU A 53 -1.55 -11.24 3.40
N HIS A 54 -2.84 -11.05 3.67
CA HIS A 54 -3.32 -10.55 4.96
C HIS A 54 -3.01 -11.54 6.10
N VAL A 55 -2.52 -11.02 7.24
CA VAL A 55 -2.28 -11.79 8.46
C VAL A 55 -3.54 -11.76 9.32
N VAL A 56 -4.14 -12.93 9.55
CA VAL A 56 -5.46 -13.07 10.20
C VAL A 56 -5.50 -12.60 11.66
N ASP A 57 -4.35 -12.61 12.35
CA ASP A 57 -4.25 -12.25 13.76
C ASP A 57 -4.33 -10.74 14.06
N CYS A 58 -4.48 -9.93 13.00
CA CYS A 58 -4.64 -8.49 13.14
C CYS A 58 -6.12 -8.14 13.38
N THR A 59 -6.49 -7.83 14.62
CA THR A 59 -7.87 -7.50 15.05
C THR A 59 -8.28 -6.06 14.73
N SER A 60 -7.99 -5.57 13.55
CA SER A 60 -8.16 -4.15 13.20
C SER A 60 -9.53 -3.84 12.58
N PRO A 61 -10.07 -2.64 12.76
CA PRO A 61 -11.26 -2.18 12.07
C PRO A 61 -10.98 -1.95 10.58
N GLY A 62 -12.00 -2.07 9.74
CA GLY A 62 -11.95 -1.81 8.32
C GLY A 62 -12.25 -3.04 7.46
N ARG A 63 -12.35 -2.79 6.14
CA ARG A 63 -12.62 -3.82 5.14
C ARG A 63 -11.32 -4.56 4.81
N ARG A 64 -11.30 -5.85 5.06
CA ARG A 64 -10.12 -6.70 4.85
C ARG A 64 -10.36 -7.63 3.68
N LEU A 65 -9.58 -7.45 2.64
CA LEU A 65 -9.44 -8.41 1.56
C LEU A 65 -8.14 -9.18 1.76
N GLY A 66 -8.14 -10.46 1.35
CA GLY A 66 -7.06 -11.40 1.68
C GLY A 66 -5.70 -11.08 1.09
N PHE A 67 -5.64 -10.26 0.03
CA PHE A 67 -4.42 -9.98 -0.70
C PHE A 67 -4.24 -8.51 -1.00
N LEU A 68 -3.01 -8.02 -0.86
CA LEU A 68 -2.61 -6.67 -1.23
C LEU A 68 -1.52 -6.72 -2.31
N THR A 69 -1.68 -5.93 -3.37
CA THR A 69 -0.60 -5.67 -4.33
C THR A 69 -0.32 -4.18 -4.37
N ILE A 70 0.96 -3.84 -4.27
CA ILE A 70 1.44 -2.47 -4.39
C ILE A 70 2.30 -2.38 -5.64
N TYR A 71 1.96 -1.45 -6.54
CA TYR A 71 2.74 -1.14 -7.73
C TYR A 71 3.40 0.23 -7.53
N GLY A 72 4.72 0.30 -7.68
CA GLY A 72 5.47 1.55 -7.66
C GLY A 72 5.28 2.32 -8.96
N MET A 73 4.93 3.59 -8.86
CA MET A 73 4.72 4.48 -10.00
C MET A 73 5.59 5.73 -9.85
N PRO A 74 6.59 5.93 -10.73
CA PRO A 74 7.36 7.18 -10.77
C PRO A 74 6.50 8.41 -11.06
N ASP A 75 5.36 8.19 -11.73
CA ASP A 75 4.35 9.20 -12.00
C ASP A 75 2.94 8.58 -12.02
N ILE A 76 2.12 8.88 -11.02
CA ILE A 76 0.74 8.40 -10.97
C ILE A 76 -0.16 8.97 -12.07
N ASN A 77 0.23 10.07 -12.75
CA ASN A 77 -0.49 10.57 -13.92
C ASN A 77 -0.50 9.54 -15.07
N PHE A 78 0.40 8.54 -15.04
CA PHE A 78 0.36 7.41 -15.97
C PHE A 78 -1.01 6.72 -16.01
N MET A 79 -1.75 6.72 -14.91
CA MET A 79 -3.11 6.14 -14.84
C MET A 79 -4.12 6.84 -15.77
N GLU A 80 -3.83 8.06 -16.22
CA GLU A 80 -4.66 8.79 -17.17
C GLU A 80 -4.37 8.41 -18.64
N THR A 81 -3.32 7.63 -18.90
CA THR A 81 -2.91 7.23 -20.26
C THR A 81 -3.77 6.11 -20.84
N ASP A 82 -3.81 6.01 -22.17
CA ASP A 82 -4.48 4.92 -22.86
C ASP A 82 -3.77 3.58 -22.61
N GLU A 83 -2.45 3.59 -22.38
CA GLU A 83 -1.68 2.41 -22.03
C GLU A 83 -2.19 1.80 -20.73
N PHE A 84 -2.36 2.61 -19.66
CA PHE A 84 -2.93 2.14 -18.40
C PHE A 84 -4.40 1.68 -18.56
N ARG A 85 -5.20 2.47 -19.27
CA ARG A 85 -6.62 2.15 -19.52
C ARG A 85 -6.83 0.88 -20.34
N SER A 86 -5.81 0.43 -21.08
CA SER A 86 -5.84 -0.84 -21.82
C SER A 86 -5.66 -2.08 -20.95
N LEU A 87 -5.22 -1.92 -19.68
CA LEU A 87 -5.08 -3.03 -18.76
C LEU A 87 -6.43 -3.73 -18.52
N GLU A 88 -6.40 -5.04 -18.42
CA GLU A 88 -7.59 -5.88 -18.24
C GLU A 88 -8.38 -5.51 -16.98
N GLY A 89 -7.69 -5.15 -15.87
CA GLY A 89 -8.33 -4.66 -14.65
C GLY A 89 -9.12 -3.36 -14.83
N GLN A 90 -8.84 -2.57 -15.88
CA GLN A 90 -9.60 -1.37 -16.23
C GLN A 90 -10.79 -1.66 -17.15
N ARG A 91 -10.66 -2.66 -18.02
CA ARG A 91 -11.69 -3.10 -18.97
C ARG A 91 -11.79 -4.63 -18.97
N PRO A 92 -12.41 -5.22 -17.93
CA PRO A 92 -12.51 -6.67 -17.83
C PRO A 92 -13.21 -7.27 -19.06
N GLY A 93 -12.51 -8.19 -19.71
CA GLY A 93 -13.04 -8.91 -20.89
C GLY A 93 -13.63 -10.27 -20.55
N PRO A 94 -14.35 -10.89 -21.50
CA PRO A 94 -15.02 -12.19 -21.30
C PRO A 94 -14.03 -13.34 -21.04
N SER A 95 -12.77 -13.24 -21.50
CA SER A 95 -11.73 -14.25 -21.28
C SER A 95 -11.38 -14.43 -19.79
N ARG A 96 -11.72 -13.45 -18.95
CA ARG A 96 -11.47 -13.44 -17.51
C ARG A 96 -12.75 -13.32 -16.66
N GLU A 97 -13.88 -13.66 -17.28
CA GLU A 97 -15.18 -13.56 -16.62
C GLU A 97 -15.20 -14.24 -15.24
N ILE A 98 -14.67 -15.46 -15.15
CA ILE A 98 -14.60 -16.21 -13.89
C ILE A 98 -13.88 -15.45 -12.78
N ILE A 99 -12.86 -14.64 -13.09
CA ILE A 99 -12.11 -13.84 -12.12
C ILE A 99 -12.92 -12.63 -11.68
N PHE A 100 -13.33 -11.79 -12.65
CA PHE A 100 -13.96 -10.50 -12.36
C PHE A 100 -15.41 -10.63 -11.86
N GLU A 101 -16.06 -11.75 -12.12
CA GLU A 101 -17.38 -12.06 -11.57
C GLU A 101 -17.32 -12.51 -10.10
N ASN A 102 -16.23 -13.20 -9.71
CA ASN A 102 -16.14 -13.89 -8.42
C ASN A 102 -15.06 -13.33 -7.49
N ALA A 103 -14.45 -12.21 -7.85
CA ALA A 103 -13.48 -11.50 -7.03
C ALA A 103 -13.84 -10.03 -6.88
N GLU A 104 -13.25 -9.40 -5.86
CA GLU A 104 -13.37 -8.00 -5.58
C GLU A 104 -12.00 -7.35 -5.50
N PHE A 105 -11.95 -6.10 -6.00
CA PHE A 105 -10.73 -5.29 -6.06
C PHE A 105 -11.05 -3.89 -5.53
N ASP A 106 -10.47 -3.53 -4.39
CA ASP A 106 -10.38 -2.16 -3.89
C ASP A 106 -9.09 -1.56 -4.43
N THR A 107 -9.21 -0.60 -5.32
CA THR A 107 -8.10 0.01 -6.06
C THR A 107 -7.97 1.47 -5.65
N ARG A 108 -6.81 1.83 -5.13
CA ARG A 108 -6.51 3.20 -4.68
C ARG A 108 -5.20 3.66 -5.29
N SER A 109 -5.14 4.89 -5.77
CA SER A 109 -3.87 5.55 -6.12
C SER A 109 -3.53 6.58 -5.06
N TYR A 110 -2.25 6.63 -4.73
CA TYR A 110 -1.74 7.49 -3.68
C TYR A 110 -0.52 8.26 -4.16
N GLU A 111 -0.46 9.55 -3.84
CA GLU A 111 0.70 10.43 -4.02
C GLU A 111 1.68 10.25 -2.87
N LEU A 112 2.97 10.14 -3.16
CA LEU A 112 4.02 10.08 -2.16
C LEU A 112 4.13 11.43 -1.43
N VAL A 113 4.05 11.40 -0.10
CA VAL A 113 4.21 12.59 0.75
C VAL A 113 5.60 12.62 1.38
N GLN A 114 6.03 11.49 1.99
CA GLN A 114 7.32 11.40 2.65
C GLN A 114 7.72 9.96 2.96
N THR A 115 9.01 9.74 3.11
CA THR A 115 9.58 8.47 3.56
C THR A 115 10.51 8.74 4.75
N CYS A 116 10.42 7.89 5.77
CA CYS A 116 11.31 7.84 6.92
C CYS A 116 11.94 6.46 6.99
N GLU A 117 13.25 6.37 6.87
CA GLU A 117 14.01 5.12 6.99
C GLU A 117 14.73 5.06 8.33
N THR A 118 14.67 3.90 8.97
CA THR A 118 15.48 3.60 10.15
C THR A 118 16.82 3.08 9.65
N ARG A 119 17.87 3.89 9.76
CA ARG A 119 19.23 3.43 9.49
C ARG A 119 19.69 2.53 10.64
N ARG A 120 20.05 1.29 10.31
CA ARG A 120 20.78 0.44 11.26
C ARG A 120 22.14 1.11 11.52
N ALA A 121 22.32 1.62 12.74
CA ALA A 121 23.59 2.10 13.20
C ALA A 121 24.65 1.00 13.09
N LYS A 122 25.88 1.36 12.73
CA LYS A 122 27.03 0.47 12.95
C LYS A 122 27.10 0.18 14.46
N ALA A 123 27.64 -1.00 14.81
CA ALA A 123 27.71 -1.42 16.21
C ALA A 123 28.26 -0.29 17.11
N GLY A 124 27.43 0.23 18.01
CA GLY A 124 27.79 1.32 18.95
C GLY A 124 27.19 2.71 18.65
N GLU A 125 26.47 2.88 17.53
CA GLU A 125 25.78 4.14 17.20
C GLU A 125 24.28 4.05 17.53
N SER A 126 23.66 5.19 17.88
CA SER A 126 22.21 5.26 18.09
C SER A 126 21.45 5.11 16.76
N LEU A 127 20.25 4.52 16.82
CA LEU A 127 19.34 4.48 15.68
C LEU A 127 18.94 5.90 15.28
N GLU A 128 19.18 6.27 14.03
CA GLU A 128 18.75 7.56 13.49
C GLU A 128 17.65 7.36 12.45
N SER A 129 16.58 8.12 12.60
CA SER A 129 15.52 8.23 11.58
C SER A 129 15.94 9.26 10.53
N VAL A 130 16.04 8.85 9.28
CA VAL A 130 16.36 9.76 8.17
C VAL A 130 15.11 9.99 7.32
N TRP A 131 14.69 11.25 7.24
CA TRP A 131 13.59 11.69 6.41
C TRP A 131 14.07 11.94 4.98
N THR A 132 13.42 11.31 4.02
CA THR A 132 13.68 11.52 2.59
C THR A 132 12.36 11.72 1.84
N ASN A 133 12.43 12.41 0.71
CA ASN A 133 11.33 12.51 -0.24
C ASN A 133 11.60 11.61 -1.48
N SER A 134 12.59 10.72 -1.36
CA SER A 134 12.99 9.83 -2.44
C SER A 134 12.16 8.55 -2.39
N SER A 135 11.69 8.13 -3.54
CA SER A 135 11.10 6.82 -3.76
C SER A 135 12.14 5.73 -4.01
N ASP A 136 13.43 6.04 -3.92
CA ASP A 136 14.50 5.07 -4.17
C ASP A 136 14.45 3.96 -3.14
N LEU A 137 13.81 2.87 -3.51
CA LEU A 137 13.73 1.63 -2.76
C LEU A 137 15.10 0.93 -2.79
N ILE A 138 16.06 1.43 -2.01
CA ILE A 138 17.38 0.79 -1.85
C ILE A 138 17.23 -0.57 -1.15
N LEU A 139 16.19 -0.71 -0.33
CA LEU A 139 15.84 -1.95 0.35
C LEU A 139 14.69 -2.64 -0.41
N GLY A 140 14.81 -3.93 -0.67
CA GLY A 140 13.70 -4.74 -1.18
C GLY A 140 12.47 -4.70 -0.27
N PRO A 141 11.34 -5.32 -0.65
CA PRO A 141 10.12 -5.30 0.14
C PRO A 141 10.32 -5.96 1.51
N ALA A 142 9.63 -5.42 2.53
CA ALA A 142 9.71 -5.96 3.88
C ALA A 142 8.91 -7.27 4.03
N PRO A 143 9.36 -8.21 4.88
CA PRO A 143 8.61 -9.42 5.20
C PRO A 143 7.22 -9.14 5.78
N LEU A 144 7.08 -8.09 6.58
CA LEU A 144 5.83 -7.65 7.18
C LEU A 144 5.55 -6.19 6.85
N LEU A 145 4.28 -5.91 6.56
CA LEU A 145 3.77 -4.59 6.22
C LEU A 145 2.54 -4.29 7.06
N LEU A 146 2.56 -3.17 7.77
CA LEU A 146 1.40 -2.61 8.45
C LEU A 146 0.89 -1.43 7.61
N CYS A 147 -0.37 -1.52 7.16
CA CYS A 147 -1.06 -0.46 6.44
C CYS A 147 -2.01 0.26 7.40
N ALA A 148 -1.91 1.57 7.50
CA ALA A 148 -2.84 2.42 8.25
C ALA A 148 -3.37 3.51 7.33
N ALA A 149 -4.59 3.35 6.82
CA ALA A 149 -5.27 4.37 6.04
C ALA A 149 -6.27 5.11 6.93
N ILE A 150 -6.20 6.45 6.98
CA ILE A 150 -6.91 7.27 7.95
C ILE A 150 -7.51 8.51 7.26
N SER A 151 -8.79 8.80 7.53
CA SER A 151 -9.38 10.13 7.34
C SER A 151 -9.52 10.81 8.70
N HIS A 152 -9.16 12.09 8.79
CA HIS A 152 -9.16 12.82 10.04
C HIS A 152 -9.92 14.16 9.89
N SER A 153 -10.52 14.65 10.96
CA SER A 153 -11.23 15.93 10.99
C SER A 153 -10.33 17.15 10.72
N SER A 154 -9.02 17.01 10.95
CA SER A 154 -7.98 17.99 10.64
C SER A 154 -6.79 17.30 9.99
N ASP A 155 -6.62 17.43 8.67
CA ASP A 155 -5.47 16.91 7.94
C ASP A 155 -4.15 17.46 8.50
N THR A 156 -4.15 18.72 8.92
CA THR A 156 -2.94 19.38 9.47
C THR A 156 -2.51 18.75 10.78
N ASP A 157 -3.44 18.52 11.72
CA ASP A 157 -3.11 17.95 13.03
C ASP A 157 -2.59 16.53 12.89
N LEU A 158 -3.22 15.73 12.01
CA LEU A 158 -2.75 14.37 11.70
C LEU A 158 -1.35 14.38 11.08
N ASP A 159 -1.11 15.25 10.07
CA ASP A 159 0.19 15.35 9.41
C ASP A 159 1.30 15.82 10.37
N GLU A 160 1.04 16.82 11.20
CA GLU A 160 1.99 17.29 12.20
C GLU A 160 2.33 16.24 13.26
N TRP A 161 1.33 15.51 13.77
CA TRP A 161 1.54 14.44 14.72
C TRP A 161 2.41 13.32 14.13
N TYR A 162 2.09 12.87 12.91
CA TYR A 162 2.93 11.87 12.22
C TYR A 162 4.36 12.33 12.05
N ARG A 163 4.59 13.58 11.60
CA ARG A 163 5.93 14.11 11.31
C ARG A 163 6.78 14.33 12.56
N ARG A 164 6.19 14.75 13.67
CA ARG A 164 6.93 15.24 14.82
C ARG A 164 7.00 14.25 15.97
N GLU A 165 6.13 13.24 15.99
CA GLU A 165 6.08 12.27 17.09
C GLU A 165 5.88 10.84 16.62
N HIS A 166 4.77 10.52 15.93
CA HIS A 166 4.31 9.15 15.76
C HIS A 166 5.30 8.30 14.96
N VAL A 167 5.83 8.79 13.83
CA VAL A 167 6.79 8.04 13.02
C VAL A 167 8.12 7.84 13.77
N ASP A 168 8.57 8.82 14.56
CA ASP A 168 9.77 8.67 15.38
C ASP A 168 9.59 7.57 16.45
N LEU A 169 8.41 7.49 17.06
CA LEU A 169 8.09 6.42 18.01
C LEU A 169 8.04 5.05 17.33
N ILE A 170 7.35 4.94 16.17
CA ILE A 170 7.28 3.70 15.40
C ILE A 170 8.68 3.26 14.93
N SER A 171 9.54 4.19 14.56
CA SER A 171 10.91 3.88 14.10
C SER A 171 11.77 3.19 15.17
N LYS A 172 11.41 3.33 16.45
CA LYS A 172 12.05 2.66 17.58
C LYS A 172 11.49 1.27 17.89
N CYS A 173 10.38 0.89 17.25
CA CYS A 173 9.82 -0.45 17.42
C CYS A 173 10.76 -1.51 16.82
N PRO A 174 10.87 -2.69 17.46
CA PRO A 174 11.73 -3.76 16.99
C PRO A 174 11.43 -4.15 15.54
N GLY A 175 12.47 -4.24 14.72
CA GLY A 175 12.35 -4.64 13.32
C GLY A 175 11.84 -3.57 12.35
N HIS A 176 11.50 -2.35 12.81
CA HIS A 176 11.11 -1.29 11.89
C HIS A 176 12.22 -0.96 10.89
N ARG A 177 11.85 -0.83 9.63
CA ARG A 177 12.74 -0.51 8.50
C ARG A 177 12.47 0.86 7.94
N ARG A 178 11.18 1.08 7.60
CA ARG A 178 10.74 2.27 6.87
C ARG A 178 9.26 2.54 7.15
N THR A 179 8.93 3.81 7.22
CA THR A 179 7.56 4.30 7.12
C THR A 179 7.46 5.19 5.89
N THR A 180 6.53 4.87 4.98
CA THR A 180 6.22 5.72 3.84
C THR A 180 4.78 6.22 3.95
N ARG A 181 4.59 7.52 3.78
CA ARG A 181 3.29 8.18 3.89
C ARG A 181 2.85 8.69 2.53
N TYR A 182 1.56 8.56 2.30
CA TYR A 182 0.92 8.91 1.03
C TYR A 182 -0.38 9.66 1.28
N LYS A 183 -0.82 10.40 0.25
CA LYS A 183 -2.14 11.04 0.20
C LYS A 183 -2.96 10.46 -0.94
N LEU A 184 -4.24 10.17 -0.68
CA LEU A 184 -5.16 9.61 -1.66
C LEU A 184 -5.36 10.55 -2.85
N ALA A 185 -5.18 10.02 -4.06
CA ALA A 185 -5.52 10.71 -5.31
C ALA A 185 -6.85 10.21 -5.86
N THR A 186 -7.02 8.88 -5.98
CA THR A 186 -8.27 8.27 -6.48
C THR A 186 -8.56 6.95 -5.77
N SER A 187 -9.84 6.56 -5.74
CA SER A 187 -10.26 5.25 -5.28
C SER A 187 -11.42 4.71 -6.11
N SER A 188 -11.47 3.39 -6.28
CA SER A 188 -12.59 2.68 -6.88
C SER A 188 -12.65 1.24 -6.40
N THR A 189 -13.84 0.65 -6.39
CA THR A 189 -14.05 -0.78 -6.17
C THR A 189 -14.62 -1.42 -7.42
N LEU A 190 -14.04 -2.55 -7.83
CA LEU A 190 -14.60 -3.41 -8.87
C LEU A 190 -15.03 -4.72 -8.22
N SER A 191 -16.32 -5.06 -8.32
CA SER A 191 -16.90 -6.29 -7.80
C SER A 191 -17.99 -6.77 -8.74
N ALA A 192 -17.95 -8.04 -9.15
CA ALA A 192 -18.88 -8.64 -10.09
C ALA A 192 -19.11 -7.75 -11.35
N PHE A 193 -18.03 -7.33 -11.99
CA PHE A 193 -18.01 -6.40 -13.15
C PHE A 193 -18.53 -4.97 -12.87
N LYS A 194 -18.98 -4.68 -11.64
CA LYS A 194 -19.50 -3.36 -11.29
C LYS A 194 -18.42 -2.52 -10.66
N ARG A 195 -18.11 -1.39 -11.29
CA ARG A 195 -17.22 -0.39 -10.70
C ARG A 195 -18.02 0.64 -9.93
N SER A 196 -17.57 0.93 -8.72
CA SER A 196 -18.14 1.97 -7.85
C SER A 196 -17.01 2.84 -7.27
N PHE A 197 -17.37 3.98 -6.71
CA PHE A 197 -16.44 4.96 -6.14
C PHE A 197 -16.87 5.33 -4.72
N PRO A 198 -16.73 4.41 -3.75
CA PRO A 198 -17.25 4.62 -2.39
C PRO A 198 -16.44 5.65 -1.58
N GLY A 199 -15.32 6.13 -2.12
CA GLY A 199 -14.32 6.86 -1.35
C GLY A 199 -13.36 5.90 -0.63
N ALA A 200 -12.34 6.48 0.00
CA ALA A 200 -11.39 5.77 0.84
C ALA A 200 -10.71 6.76 1.79
N PRO A 201 -10.09 6.30 2.89
CA PRO A 201 -9.35 7.18 3.78
C PRO A 201 -8.28 7.99 3.06
N THR A 202 -8.16 9.28 3.46
CA THR A 202 -7.35 10.29 2.77
C THR A 202 -5.85 10.05 2.88
N TRP A 203 -5.38 9.60 4.05
CA TRP A 203 -3.98 9.36 4.32
C TRP A 203 -3.68 7.87 4.40
N LEU A 204 -2.53 7.45 3.88
CA LEU A 204 -2.02 6.09 4.03
C LEU A 204 -0.61 6.14 4.60
N ALA A 205 -0.36 5.38 5.67
CA ALA A 205 0.96 5.06 6.16
C ALA A 205 1.25 3.58 5.93
N LEU A 206 2.39 3.28 5.32
CA LEU A 206 2.94 1.95 5.17
C LEU A 206 4.13 1.82 6.10
N HIS A 207 4.02 0.97 7.13
CA HIS A 207 5.10 0.70 8.08
C HIS A 207 5.68 -0.69 7.79
N GLU A 208 6.95 -0.73 7.46
CA GLU A 208 7.67 -1.93 7.04
C GLU A 208 8.53 -2.49 8.17
N PHE A 209 8.47 -3.80 8.39
CA PHE A 209 9.19 -4.50 9.45
C PHE A 209 9.94 -5.73 8.95
N ASP A 210 11.14 -5.96 9.48
CA ASP A 210 12.01 -7.11 9.17
C ASP A 210 11.73 -8.36 10.02
N GLY A 211 10.97 -8.22 11.11
CA GLY A 211 10.73 -9.30 12.06
C GLY A 211 9.85 -10.41 11.50
N PRO A 212 9.84 -11.60 12.12
CA PRO A 212 8.90 -12.67 11.79
C PRO A 212 7.47 -12.35 12.25
N GLU A 213 7.31 -11.49 13.26
CA GLU A 213 6.06 -11.06 13.88
C GLU A 213 6.04 -9.55 14.09
N MET A 214 4.82 -9.00 14.12
CA MET A 214 4.63 -7.58 14.38
C MET A 214 4.88 -7.25 15.86
N PRO A 215 5.57 -6.14 16.18
CA PRO A 215 5.84 -5.71 17.57
C PRO A 215 4.61 -5.00 18.16
N TRP A 216 3.49 -5.72 18.31
CA TRP A 216 2.20 -5.15 18.72
C TRP A 216 2.24 -4.40 20.05
N LYS A 217 3.05 -4.86 21.01
CA LYS A 217 3.16 -4.23 22.33
C LYS A 217 3.81 -2.86 22.23
N GLU A 218 4.88 -2.76 21.46
CA GLU A 218 5.62 -1.52 21.24
C GLU A 218 4.81 -0.54 20.37
N LEU A 219 4.12 -1.06 19.36
CA LEU A 219 3.22 -0.26 18.54
C LEU A 219 2.07 0.34 19.36
N ALA A 220 1.44 -0.44 20.24
CA ALA A 220 0.36 0.06 21.10
C ALA A 220 0.80 1.24 22.00
N VAL A 221 2.06 1.26 22.45
CA VAL A 221 2.59 2.36 23.28
C VAL A 221 2.67 3.67 22.49
N THR A 222 2.83 3.63 21.17
CA THR A 222 2.93 4.85 20.35
C THR A 222 1.64 5.68 20.35
N ASP A 223 0.50 5.07 20.67
CA ASP A 223 -0.81 5.70 20.73
C ASP A 223 -1.17 6.24 22.14
N GLU A 224 -0.32 5.97 23.13
CA GLU A 224 -0.55 6.34 24.53
C GLU A 224 0.00 7.73 24.90
N THR A 225 0.66 8.43 23.99
CA THR A 225 1.24 9.75 24.24
C THR A 225 0.16 10.81 24.48
N THR A 226 0.55 11.92 25.12
CA THR A 226 -0.35 13.06 25.32
C THR A 226 -0.85 13.65 24.00
N TRP A 227 0.00 13.62 22.94
CA TRP A 227 -0.38 14.14 21.63
C TRP A 227 -1.30 13.15 20.89
N ALA A 228 -0.96 11.86 20.88
CA ALA A 228 -1.83 10.83 20.32
C ALA A 228 -3.26 10.91 20.88
N LYS A 229 -3.41 11.04 22.21
CA LYS A 229 -4.70 11.18 22.89
C LYS A 229 -5.52 12.42 22.49
N LYS A 230 -4.88 13.40 21.86
CA LYS A 230 -5.58 14.58 21.29
C LYS A 230 -5.94 14.36 19.82
N VAL A 231 -5.10 13.67 19.05
CA VAL A 231 -5.28 13.47 17.61
C VAL A 231 -6.24 12.31 17.33
N ILE A 232 -6.04 11.15 17.97
CA ILE A 232 -6.82 9.93 17.70
C ILE A 232 -8.35 10.15 17.77
N PRO A 233 -8.92 10.92 18.72
CA PRO A 233 -10.36 11.20 18.73
C PRO A 233 -10.91 11.93 17.50
N GLY A 234 -10.04 12.57 16.72
CA GLY A 234 -10.39 13.23 15.46
C GLY A 234 -10.45 12.31 14.24
N ILE A 235 -10.14 11.04 14.39
CA ILE A 235 -10.22 10.05 13.30
C ILE A 235 -11.67 9.81 12.93
N LEU A 236 -12.00 10.01 11.65
CA LEU A 236 -13.34 9.84 11.08
C LEU A 236 -13.52 8.47 10.45
N GLU A 237 -12.46 7.96 9.83
CA GLU A 237 -12.44 6.68 9.15
C GLU A 237 -11.05 6.05 9.29
N VAL A 238 -11.00 4.75 9.47
CA VAL A 238 -9.77 3.99 9.53
C VAL A 238 -9.92 2.68 8.77
N ASP A 239 -8.91 2.36 7.95
CA ASP A 239 -8.74 1.06 7.29
C ASP A 239 -7.32 0.58 7.60
N PHE A 240 -7.21 -0.48 8.37
CA PHE A 240 -5.98 -0.94 8.96
C PHE A 240 -5.76 -2.42 8.62
N GLY A 241 -4.57 -2.79 8.20
CA GLY A 241 -4.26 -4.18 7.86
C GLY A 241 -2.79 -4.54 8.05
N CYS A 242 -2.54 -5.76 8.50
CA CYS A 242 -1.22 -6.35 8.56
C CYS A 242 -1.08 -7.41 7.47
N PHE A 243 0.03 -7.36 6.75
CA PHE A 243 0.26 -8.20 5.58
C PHE A 243 1.65 -8.83 5.62
N ARG A 244 1.75 -10.07 5.14
CA ARG A 244 2.99 -10.82 4.98
C ARG A 244 3.37 -10.90 3.51
N LEU A 245 4.65 -10.68 3.22
CA LEU A 245 5.19 -10.79 1.86
C LEU A 245 4.95 -12.17 1.27
N LYS A 246 4.38 -12.21 0.07
CA LYS A 246 4.18 -13.44 -0.72
C LYS A 246 5.17 -13.51 -1.88
N LYS A 247 5.30 -12.42 -2.64
CA LYS A 247 6.16 -12.39 -3.83
C LYS A 247 6.58 -10.97 -4.16
N ASP A 248 7.85 -10.81 -4.48
CA ASP A 248 8.44 -9.63 -5.08
C ASP A 248 8.58 -9.87 -6.59
N PHE A 249 8.12 -8.93 -7.40
CA PHE A 249 8.25 -8.96 -8.86
C PHE A 249 9.41 -8.10 -9.37
N GLY A 250 10.18 -7.50 -8.44
CA GLY A 250 11.35 -6.70 -8.74
C GLY A 250 11.06 -5.44 -9.54
N LYS A 251 12.13 -4.79 -10.00
CA LYS A 251 12.06 -3.75 -11.02
C LYS A 251 11.92 -4.43 -12.38
N SER A 252 11.02 -3.92 -13.22
CA SER A 252 10.96 -4.31 -14.61
C SER A 252 12.34 -4.09 -15.23
N GLU A 253 13.00 -5.15 -15.70
CA GLU A 253 14.12 -5.01 -16.62
C GLU A 253 13.56 -4.47 -17.93
N LYS A 254 13.46 -3.12 -18.00
CA LYS A 254 13.13 -2.48 -19.27
C LYS A 254 14.31 -2.79 -20.18
N SER A 255 14.11 -3.75 -21.09
CA SER A 255 15.06 -4.02 -22.17
C SER A 255 15.32 -2.69 -22.87
N ASN A 256 16.58 -2.24 -22.81
CA ASN A 256 17.05 -1.17 -23.67
C ASN A 256 16.95 -1.66 -25.13
N LEU A 257 15.81 -1.37 -25.77
CA LEU A 257 15.61 -1.45 -27.21
C LEU A 257 15.70 -0.05 -27.81
#